data_ea1346a762bacf4a5a451e9be9091550
#
_entry.id   ea1346a762bacf4a5a451e9be9091550
#
_cell.length_a   1.000
_cell.length_b   1.000
_cell.length_c   1.000
_cell.angle_alpha   90.00
_cell.angle_beta   90.00
_cell.angle_gamma   90.00
#
_symmetry.space_group_name_H-M   'P 1'
#
loop_
_entity.id
_entity.type
_entity.pdbx_description
1 polymer ?
#
loop_
_entity_poly.entity_id
_entity_poly.type
_entity_poly.pdbx_seq_one_letter_code
_entity_poly.pdbx_strand_id
1 'polypeptide(L)'
;STTSMILYVLQHLGIEADYMVGAQIEGFERMVRLSDTAKYAVFEGDEYLTSPLDLRSKFLWYHPHVAILTGIAWDHINVFPTFPEYVDTFRKFVDGIEENGTFIYYKHDSNLCEIASHARPDIKQLPYEAYQGNVDMKIFGKHNMENLQAAALACEQIGVSLDDFYREIATFTGASNRLELIDEI
;
A
#
# COMPACT_ATOMS: atom_id res chain seq x y z
N SER A 1 0.72 8.49 2.08
CA SER A 1 0.28 7.09 2.11
C SER A 1 1.43 6.14 1.78
N THR A 2 1.24 4.84 2.05
CA THR A 2 2.21 3.80 1.65
C THR A 2 2.48 3.84 0.15
N THR A 3 1.45 3.94 -0.68
CA THR A 3 1.56 4.05 -2.14
C THR A 3 2.41 5.24 -2.57
N SER A 4 2.21 6.41 -1.95
CA SER A 4 3.00 7.61 -2.24
C SER A 4 4.48 7.43 -1.93
N MET A 5 4.81 6.75 -0.82
CA MET A 5 6.20 6.47 -0.44
C MET A 5 6.88 5.53 -1.43
N ILE A 6 6.17 4.47 -1.86
CA ILE A 6 6.69 3.54 -2.88
C ILE A 6 7.00 4.29 -4.17
N LEU A 7 6.02 5.03 -4.71
CA LEU A 7 6.18 5.76 -5.96
C LEU A 7 7.28 6.80 -5.89
N TYR A 8 7.40 7.51 -4.76
CA TYR A 8 8.45 8.48 -4.53
C TYR A 8 9.84 7.85 -4.64
N VAL A 9 10.08 6.74 -3.95
CA VAL A 9 11.36 6.05 -3.97
C VAL A 9 11.67 5.50 -5.36
N LEU A 10 10.71 4.87 -6.04
CA LEU A 10 10.92 4.36 -7.39
C LEU A 10 11.31 5.47 -8.36
N GLN A 11 10.63 6.62 -8.30
CA GLN A 11 10.94 7.77 -9.15
C GLN A 11 12.37 8.29 -8.90
N HIS A 12 12.79 8.42 -7.63
CA HIS A 12 14.12 8.92 -7.27
C HIS A 12 15.24 7.95 -7.66
N LEU A 13 14.96 6.65 -7.69
CA LEU A 13 15.88 5.64 -8.17
C LEU A 13 15.84 5.46 -9.70
N GLY A 14 15.04 6.22 -10.43
CA GLY A 14 14.89 6.10 -11.86
C GLY A 14 14.20 4.81 -12.31
N ILE A 15 13.44 4.17 -11.43
CA ILE A 15 12.68 2.95 -11.73
C ILE A 15 11.30 3.37 -12.25
N GLU A 16 11.06 3.09 -13.53
CA GLU A 16 9.77 3.40 -14.16
C GLU A 16 8.67 2.48 -13.62
N ALA A 17 7.56 3.10 -13.19
CA ALA A 17 6.38 2.40 -12.75
C ALA A 17 5.11 3.06 -13.30
N ASP A 18 4.15 2.24 -13.69
CA ASP A 18 2.77 2.66 -13.87
C ASP A 18 2.09 2.80 -12.52
N TYR A 19 1.05 3.60 -12.43
CA TYR A 19 0.37 3.79 -11.17
C TYR A 19 -1.07 4.25 -11.31
N MET A 20 -1.85 3.96 -10.28
CA MET A 20 -3.17 4.51 -10.04
C MET A 20 -3.29 4.85 -8.55
N VAL A 21 -3.54 6.12 -8.25
CA VAL A 21 -3.61 6.64 -6.87
C VAL A 21 -4.89 7.44 -6.67
N GLY A 22 -5.42 7.43 -5.45
CA GLY A 22 -6.67 8.12 -5.10
C GLY A 22 -6.50 9.62 -4.78
N ALA A 23 -5.25 10.09 -4.63
CA ALA A 23 -4.95 11.50 -4.35
C ALA A 23 -3.67 11.93 -5.08
N GLN A 24 -3.57 13.22 -5.40
CA GLN A 24 -2.38 13.76 -6.03
C GLN A 24 -1.16 13.63 -5.10
N ILE A 25 -0.05 13.16 -5.65
CA ILE A 25 1.23 13.01 -4.97
C ILE A 25 2.16 14.12 -5.45
N GLU A 26 2.93 14.71 -4.55
CA GLU A 26 3.95 15.70 -4.90
C GLU A 26 4.97 15.09 -5.88
N GLY A 27 5.27 15.82 -6.97
CA GLY A 27 6.16 15.36 -8.03
C GLY A 27 5.49 14.48 -9.10
N PHE A 28 4.18 14.22 -8.99
CA PHE A 28 3.40 13.47 -9.97
C PHE A 28 2.29 14.37 -10.55
N GLU A 29 2.34 14.60 -11.85
CA GLU A 29 1.36 15.48 -12.53
C GLU A 29 -0.04 14.86 -12.65
N ARG A 30 -0.14 13.54 -12.58
CA ARG A 30 -1.37 12.78 -12.82
C ARG A 30 -1.62 11.77 -11.70
N MET A 31 -2.87 11.41 -11.49
CA MET A 31 -3.26 10.34 -10.57
C MET A 31 -3.22 8.95 -11.21
N VAL A 32 -3.17 8.88 -12.53
CA VAL A 32 -3.09 7.61 -13.29
C VAL A 32 -2.03 7.75 -14.37
N ARG A 33 -1.16 6.78 -14.46
CA ARG A 33 -0.22 6.56 -15.55
C ARG A 33 -0.26 5.08 -15.95
N LEU A 34 -0.48 4.81 -17.23
CA LEU A 34 -0.38 3.48 -17.82
C LEU A 34 0.47 3.60 -19.09
N SER A 35 1.42 2.72 -19.25
CA SER A 35 2.37 2.69 -20.36
C SER A 35 2.60 1.26 -20.84
N ASP A 36 3.20 1.10 -22.02
CA ASP A 36 3.60 -0.19 -22.56
C ASP A 36 5.05 -0.59 -22.15
N THR A 37 5.73 0.28 -21.40
CA THR A 37 7.17 0.15 -21.10
C THR A 37 7.50 -0.13 -19.64
N ALA A 38 6.66 0.30 -18.72
CA ALA A 38 6.90 0.13 -17.29
C ALA A 38 6.85 -1.36 -16.89
N LYS A 39 7.88 -1.80 -16.18
CA LYS A 39 7.97 -3.18 -15.68
C LYS A 39 7.07 -3.40 -14.46
N TYR A 40 6.79 -2.35 -13.71
CA TYR A 40 6.04 -2.38 -12.47
C TYR A 40 4.79 -1.52 -12.56
N ALA A 41 3.76 -1.90 -11.80
CA ALA A 41 2.57 -1.10 -11.59
C ALA A 41 2.26 -1.01 -10.09
N VAL A 42 1.95 0.18 -9.60
CA VAL A 42 1.62 0.44 -8.20
C VAL A 42 0.21 1.01 -8.13
N PHE A 43 -0.71 0.24 -7.59
CA PHE A 43 -2.12 0.62 -7.49
C PHE A 43 -2.53 0.81 -6.04
N GLU A 44 -3.15 1.95 -5.75
CA GLU A 44 -3.82 2.16 -4.47
C GLU A 44 -5.11 1.33 -4.45
N GLY A 45 -5.28 0.52 -3.40
CA GLY A 45 -6.45 -0.33 -3.24
C GLY A 45 -7.69 0.51 -2.91
N ASP A 46 -8.83 0.11 -3.48
CA ASP A 46 -10.13 0.70 -3.24
C ASP A 46 -11.17 -0.43 -3.10
N GLU A 47 -11.75 -0.54 -1.92
CA GLU A 47 -12.78 -1.55 -1.61
C GLU A 47 -14.15 -1.21 -2.16
N TYR A 48 -14.37 -0.01 -2.70
CA TYR A 48 -15.61 0.35 -3.35
C TYR A 48 -15.94 -0.54 -4.54
N LEU A 49 -17.22 -0.59 -4.87
CA LEU A 49 -17.73 -1.35 -6.01
C LEU A 49 -17.11 -0.84 -7.32
N THR A 50 -16.84 -1.77 -8.21
CA THR A 50 -16.30 -1.48 -9.55
C THR A 50 -17.26 -0.60 -10.37
N SER A 51 -18.55 -0.92 -10.32
CA SER A 51 -19.61 -0.15 -10.96
C SER A 51 -20.98 -0.53 -10.39
N PRO A 52 -22.06 0.20 -10.71
CA PRO A 52 -23.43 -0.21 -10.35
C PRO A 52 -23.86 -1.57 -10.92
N LEU A 53 -23.20 -2.05 -11.96
CA LEU A 53 -23.48 -3.34 -12.61
C LEU A 53 -22.55 -4.46 -12.10
N ASP A 54 -21.40 -4.10 -11.56
CA ASP A 54 -20.45 -5.04 -10.97
C ASP A 54 -20.21 -4.67 -9.50
N LEU A 55 -20.86 -5.42 -8.63
CA LEU A 55 -20.85 -5.21 -7.18
C LEU A 55 -19.59 -5.74 -6.48
N ARG A 56 -18.55 -6.13 -7.23
CA ARG A 56 -17.27 -6.53 -6.67
C ARG A 56 -16.43 -5.29 -6.37
N SER A 57 -15.67 -5.35 -5.29
CA SER A 57 -14.69 -4.32 -4.96
C SER A 57 -13.62 -4.20 -6.04
N LYS A 58 -13.21 -2.96 -6.36
CA LYS A 58 -12.26 -2.69 -7.46
C LYS A 58 -10.95 -3.45 -7.30
N PHE A 59 -10.41 -3.55 -6.08
CA PHE A 59 -9.12 -4.20 -5.85
C PHE A 59 -9.14 -5.71 -6.13
N LEU A 60 -10.30 -6.36 -6.16
CA LEU A 60 -10.42 -7.79 -6.51
C LEU A 60 -10.01 -8.10 -7.95
N TRP A 61 -9.92 -7.08 -8.80
CA TRP A 61 -9.49 -7.20 -10.19
C TRP A 61 -7.96 -7.10 -10.38
N TYR A 62 -7.22 -6.69 -9.36
CA TYR A 62 -5.82 -6.34 -9.56
C TYR A 62 -4.86 -7.52 -9.61
N HIS A 63 -5.18 -8.65 -9.00
CA HIS A 63 -4.34 -9.84 -8.93
C HIS A 63 -2.85 -9.51 -8.69
N PRO A 64 -2.51 -8.89 -7.54
CA PRO A 64 -1.18 -8.35 -7.33
C PRO A 64 -0.14 -9.45 -7.09
N HIS A 65 1.10 -9.21 -7.50
CA HIS A 65 2.25 -10.02 -7.08
C HIS A 65 2.69 -9.68 -5.65
N VAL A 66 2.52 -8.42 -5.26
CA VAL A 66 2.80 -7.94 -3.89
C VAL A 66 1.57 -7.16 -3.42
N ALA A 67 0.92 -7.66 -2.39
CA ALA A 67 -0.23 -7.02 -1.76
C ALA A 67 0.15 -6.46 -0.38
N ILE A 68 -0.33 -5.26 -0.07
CA ILE A 68 -0.16 -4.62 1.24
C ILE A 68 -1.54 -4.36 1.82
N LEU A 69 -1.80 -4.83 3.04
CA LEU A 69 -2.96 -4.44 3.84
C LEU A 69 -2.50 -3.78 5.14
N THR A 70 -2.87 -2.51 5.30
CA THR A 70 -2.44 -1.67 6.42
C THR A 70 -3.37 -1.74 7.63
N GLY A 71 -4.54 -2.33 7.47
CA GLY A 71 -5.54 -2.51 8.51
C GLY A 71 -6.93 -2.72 7.91
N ILE A 72 -7.83 -3.33 8.68
CA ILE A 72 -9.25 -3.50 8.35
C ILE A 72 -10.05 -2.74 9.40
N ALA A 73 -10.43 -1.50 9.08
CA ALA A 73 -11.35 -0.69 9.87
C ALA A 73 -12.68 -0.61 9.12
N TRP A 74 -13.79 -1.01 9.76
CA TRP A 74 -15.09 -1.03 9.09
C TRP A 74 -15.51 0.36 8.63
N ASP A 75 -15.57 0.52 7.33
CA ASP A 75 -16.02 1.71 6.65
C ASP A 75 -17.03 1.33 5.56
N HIS A 76 -17.66 2.32 4.94
CA HIS A 76 -18.56 2.11 3.80
C HIS A 76 -19.75 1.18 4.09
N ILE A 77 -20.46 1.39 5.21
CA ILE A 77 -21.64 0.60 5.65
C ILE A 77 -22.72 0.51 4.56
N ASN A 78 -22.81 1.49 3.67
CA ASN A 78 -23.71 1.48 2.53
C ASN A 78 -23.38 0.42 1.47
N VAL A 79 -22.13 -0.03 1.42
CA VAL A 79 -21.64 -1.08 0.49
C VAL A 79 -21.50 -2.41 1.20
N PHE A 80 -21.05 -2.39 2.45
CA PHE A 80 -20.82 -3.55 3.30
C PHE A 80 -21.72 -3.49 4.53
N PRO A 81 -22.94 -4.04 4.45
CA PRO A 81 -23.91 -3.98 5.54
C PRO A 81 -23.44 -4.63 6.84
N THR A 82 -22.54 -5.60 6.76
CA THR A 82 -21.99 -6.30 7.92
C THR A 82 -20.46 -6.32 7.91
N PHE A 83 -19.86 -6.28 9.10
CA PHE A 83 -18.42 -6.37 9.25
C PHE A 83 -17.83 -7.70 8.73
N PRO A 84 -18.46 -8.87 8.92
CA PRO A 84 -17.97 -10.12 8.33
C PRO A 84 -17.89 -10.09 6.80
N GLU A 85 -18.86 -9.50 6.11
CA GLU A 85 -18.83 -9.33 4.65
C GLU A 85 -17.67 -8.41 4.21
N TYR A 86 -17.43 -7.35 4.99
CA TYR A 86 -16.31 -6.46 4.75
C TYR A 86 -14.97 -7.20 4.87
N VAL A 87 -14.74 -7.95 5.96
CA VAL A 87 -13.53 -8.77 6.17
C VAL A 87 -13.37 -9.84 5.08
N ASP A 88 -14.46 -10.49 4.65
CA ASP A 88 -14.43 -11.51 3.60
C ASP A 88 -13.95 -10.95 2.25
N THR A 89 -14.21 -9.68 1.98
CA THR A 89 -13.71 -9.01 0.78
C THR A 89 -12.17 -8.92 0.78
N PHE A 90 -11.56 -8.64 1.92
CA PHE A 90 -10.09 -8.64 2.05
C PHE A 90 -9.50 -10.05 1.99
N ARG A 91 -10.22 -11.07 2.50
CA ARG A 91 -9.80 -12.47 2.34
C ARG A 91 -9.76 -12.85 0.85
N LYS A 92 -10.80 -12.52 0.10
CA LYS A 92 -10.85 -12.73 -1.37
C LYS A 92 -9.74 -11.99 -2.10
N PHE A 93 -9.38 -10.80 -1.65
CA PHE A 93 -8.25 -10.08 -2.22
C PHE A 93 -6.92 -10.81 -2.01
N VAL A 94 -6.68 -11.32 -0.81
CA VAL A 94 -5.46 -12.11 -0.50
C VAL A 94 -5.44 -13.43 -1.29
N ASP A 95 -6.59 -14.08 -1.45
CA ASP A 95 -6.73 -15.27 -2.30
C ASP A 95 -6.42 -14.98 -3.79
N GLY A 96 -6.66 -13.75 -4.22
CA GLY A 96 -6.36 -13.26 -5.57
C GLY A 96 -4.90 -12.85 -5.81
N ILE A 97 -4.02 -12.93 -4.84
CA ILE A 97 -2.57 -12.70 -5.03
C ILE A 97 -2.02 -13.74 -6.00
N GLU A 98 -1.18 -13.31 -6.95
CA GLU A 98 -0.56 -14.19 -7.94
C GLU A 98 0.24 -15.32 -7.28
N GLU A 99 0.42 -16.43 -8.01
CA GLU A 99 1.16 -17.60 -7.52
C GLU A 99 2.58 -17.21 -7.09
N ASN A 100 3.01 -17.68 -5.92
CA ASN A 100 4.29 -17.32 -5.28
C ASN A 100 4.44 -15.82 -4.97
N GLY A 101 3.32 -15.09 -4.89
CA GLY A 101 3.32 -13.68 -4.53
C GLY A 101 3.58 -13.43 -3.05
N THR A 102 3.52 -12.16 -2.65
CA THR A 102 3.83 -11.71 -1.29
C THR A 102 2.65 -10.97 -0.69
N PHE A 103 2.31 -11.31 0.55
CA PHE A 103 1.33 -10.63 1.38
C PHE A 103 2.03 -9.89 2.54
N ILE A 104 2.02 -8.56 2.51
CA ILE A 104 2.56 -7.67 3.54
C ILE A 104 1.37 -7.19 4.37
N TYR A 105 1.39 -7.38 5.68
CA TYR A 105 0.25 -7.02 6.52
C TYR A 105 0.67 -6.48 7.89
N TYR A 106 -0.16 -5.56 8.41
CA TYR A 106 0.05 -4.99 9.74
C TYR A 106 -0.25 -6.02 10.83
N LYS A 107 0.77 -6.43 11.57
CA LYS A 107 0.70 -7.56 12.52
C LYS A 107 -0.17 -7.33 13.76
N HIS A 108 -0.54 -6.08 14.04
CA HIS A 108 -1.39 -5.74 15.19
C HIS A 108 -2.89 -5.66 14.84
N ASP A 109 -3.26 -5.92 13.59
CA ASP A 109 -4.65 -6.11 13.18
C ASP A 109 -5.01 -7.59 13.25
N SER A 110 -5.94 -7.95 14.15
CA SER A 110 -6.34 -9.34 14.38
C SER A 110 -7.03 -9.97 13.16
N ASN A 111 -7.77 -9.18 12.36
CA ASN A 111 -8.43 -9.67 11.16
C ASN A 111 -7.40 -10.00 10.08
N LEU A 112 -6.37 -9.17 9.93
CA LEU A 112 -5.27 -9.44 9.00
C LEU A 112 -4.46 -10.67 9.42
N CYS A 113 -4.20 -10.85 10.72
CA CYS A 113 -3.54 -12.05 11.24
C CYS A 113 -4.36 -13.32 10.97
N GLU A 114 -5.68 -13.25 11.13
CA GLU A 114 -6.58 -14.38 10.83
C GLU A 114 -6.58 -14.69 9.33
N ILE A 115 -6.67 -13.69 8.46
CA ILE A 115 -6.58 -13.86 7.00
C ILE A 115 -5.23 -14.48 6.62
N ALA A 116 -4.13 -13.99 7.18
CA ALA A 116 -2.78 -14.51 6.94
C ALA A 116 -2.64 -15.99 7.33
N SER A 117 -3.26 -16.41 8.45
CA SER A 117 -3.22 -17.79 8.91
C SER A 117 -3.90 -18.78 7.96
N HIS A 118 -4.80 -18.31 7.10
CA HIS A 118 -5.52 -19.10 6.10
C HIS A 118 -5.05 -18.83 4.65
N ALA A 119 -4.06 -18.00 4.46
CA ALA A 119 -3.52 -17.73 3.14
C ALA A 119 -2.91 -18.99 2.50
N ARG A 120 -2.91 -19.03 1.16
CA ARG A 120 -2.33 -20.13 0.40
C ARG A 120 -0.85 -20.36 0.80
N PRO A 121 -0.38 -21.62 0.85
CA PRO A 121 0.98 -21.96 1.32
C PRO A 121 2.10 -21.44 0.40
N ASP A 122 1.80 -21.11 -0.87
CA ASP A 122 2.73 -20.53 -1.82
C ASP A 122 2.98 -19.03 -1.58
N ILE A 123 2.12 -18.37 -0.80
CA ILE A 123 2.22 -16.93 -0.54
C ILE A 123 3.25 -16.65 0.56
N LYS A 124 4.25 -15.85 0.23
CA LYS A 124 5.21 -15.31 1.19
C LYS A 124 4.51 -14.30 2.10
N GLN A 125 4.55 -14.51 3.40
CA GLN A 125 3.93 -13.62 4.37
C GLN A 125 4.97 -12.74 5.06
N LEU A 126 4.73 -11.43 5.08
CA LEU A 126 5.59 -10.44 5.71
C LEU A 126 4.76 -9.59 6.70
N PRO A 127 4.61 -10.05 7.96
CA PRO A 127 4.01 -9.23 8.99
C PRO A 127 4.92 -8.04 9.33
N TYR A 128 4.32 -6.85 9.49
CA TYR A 128 5.09 -5.66 9.83
C TYR A 128 4.45 -4.87 10.98
N GLU A 129 5.26 -4.02 11.58
CA GLU A 129 4.87 -2.98 12.53
C GLU A 129 5.55 -1.66 12.17
N ALA A 130 5.31 -0.61 12.95
CA ALA A 130 5.94 0.68 12.73
C ALA A 130 7.48 0.56 12.75
N TYR A 131 8.13 1.20 11.79
CA TYR A 131 9.59 1.27 11.75
C TYR A 131 10.15 1.85 13.05
N GLN A 132 11.15 1.16 13.62
CA GLN A 132 11.74 1.51 14.92
C GLN A 132 13.14 2.17 14.78
N GLY A 133 13.65 2.22 13.55
CA GLY A 133 14.94 2.85 13.28
C GLY A 133 14.86 4.37 13.24
N ASN A 134 16.02 5.01 13.06
CA ASN A 134 16.11 6.45 12.89
C ASN A 134 16.19 6.78 11.40
N VAL A 135 15.17 7.46 10.89
CA VAL A 135 15.15 8.05 9.54
C VAL A 135 14.87 9.52 9.71
N ASP A 136 15.76 10.34 9.18
CA ASP A 136 15.60 11.79 9.16
C ASP A 136 14.57 12.20 8.10
N MET A 137 13.30 11.99 8.42
CA MET A 137 12.17 12.31 7.56
C MET A 137 11.44 13.56 8.07
N LYS A 138 10.92 14.34 7.14
CA LYS A 138 10.10 15.53 7.45
C LYS A 138 8.67 15.20 7.90
N ILE A 139 8.25 13.96 7.80
CA ILE A 139 6.93 13.50 8.25
C ILE A 139 7.06 12.64 9.50
N PHE A 140 6.21 12.92 10.49
CA PHE A 140 6.25 12.31 11.81
C PHE A 140 4.97 11.53 12.10
N GLY A 141 5.02 10.76 13.18
CA GLY A 141 3.88 10.03 13.72
C GLY A 141 3.88 8.54 13.39
N LYS A 142 3.22 7.78 14.27
CA LYS A 142 3.18 6.32 14.23
C LYS A 142 2.70 5.78 12.87
N HIS A 143 1.60 6.34 12.34
CA HIS A 143 1.07 5.92 11.04
C HIS A 143 2.03 6.10 9.87
N ASN A 144 2.85 7.16 9.91
CA ASN A 144 3.86 7.34 8.88
C ASN A 144 4.99 6.32 9.00
N MET A 145 5.35 5.91 10.21
CA MET A 145 6.32 4.84 10.44
C MET A 145 5.78 3.46 10.05
N GLU A 146 4.49 3.22 10.22
CA GLU A 146 3.80 2.02 9.72
C GLU A 146 3.81 1.99 8.18
N ASN A 147 3.41 3.09 7.54
CA ASN A 147 3.44 3.22 6.09
C ASN A 147 4.84 3.09 5.50
N LEU A 148 5.83 3.67 6.17
CA LEU A 148 7.25 3.58 5.81
C LEU A 148 7.73 2.13 5.78
N GLN A 149 7.45 1.36 6.84
CA GLN A 149 7.87 -0.03 6.92
C GLN A 149 7.20 -0.89 5.84
N ALA A 150 5.90 -0.70 5.61
CA ALA A 150 5.18 -1.40 4.55
C ALA A 150 5.75 -1.08 3.17
N ALA A 151 6.05 0.20 2.90
CA ALA A 151 6.64 0.64 1.63
C ALA A 151 8.05 0.06 1.43
N ALA A 152 8.88 0.04 2.47
CA ALA A 152 10.22 -0.54 2.42
C ALA A 152 10.17 -2.02 2.06
N LEU A 153 9.31 -2.80 2.74
CA LEU A 153 9.13 -4.22 2.46
C LEU A 153 8.63 -4.48 1.02
N ALA A 154 7.72 -3.65 0.51
CA ALA A 154 7.25 -3.78 -0.87
C ALA A 154 8.36 -3.48 -1.89
N CYS A 155 9.12 -2.41 -1.70
CA CYS A 155 10.24 -2.07 -2.56
C CYS A 155 11.33 -3.16 -2.56
N GLU A 156 11.58 -3.79 -1.43
CA GLU A 156 12.52 -4.91 -1.32
C GLU A 156 12.08 -6.10 -2.19
N GLN A 157 10.76 -6.37 -2.33
CA GLN A 157 10.27 -7.47 -3.18
C GLN A 157 10.57 -7.27 -4.67
N ILE A 158 10.82 -6.05 -5.11
CA ILE A 158 11.18 -5.72 -6.49
C ILE A 158 12.67 -5.42 -6.67
N GLY A 159 13.49 -5.69 -5.66
CA GLY A 159 14.94 -5.62 -5.71
C GLY A 159 15.56 -4.28 -5.30
N VAL A 160 14.78 -3.38 -4.70
CA VAL A 160 15.32 -2.16 -4.08
C VAL A 160 15.92 -2.53 -2.72
N SER A 161 17.20 -2.19 -2.49
CA SER A 161 17.82 -2.41 -1.19
C SER A 161 17.21 -1.50 -0.12
N LEU A 162 17.20 -1.97 1.14
CA LEU A 162 16.72 -1.15 2.24
C LEU A 162 17.57 0.14 2.42
N ASP A 163 18.87 0.07 2.17
CA ASP A 163 19.75 1.23 2.23
C ASP A 163 19.37 2.28 1.18
N ASP A 164 19.10 1.87 -0.05
CA ASP A 164 18.62 2.76 -1.10
C ASP A 164 17.25 3.33 -0.77
N PHE A 165 16.33 2.49 -0.28
CA PHE A 165 15.01 2.94 0.11
C PHE A 165 15.08 4.03 1.19
N TYR A 166 15.81 3.79 2.29
CA TYR A 166 15.89 4.75 3.40
C TYR A 166 16.67 6.02 3.03
N ARG A 167 17.64 5.93 2.14
CA ARG A 167 18.33 7.11 1.62
C ARG A 167 17.38 8.01 0.82
N GLU A 168 16.61 7.44 -0.10
CA GLU A 168 15.72 8.22 -0.98
C GLU A 168 14.49 8.75 -0.24
N ILE A 169 13.91 7.97 0.68
CA ILE A 169 12.72 8.39 1.41
C ILE A 169 12.96 9.53 2.40
N ALA A 170 14.21 9.77 2.81
CA ALA A 170 14.56 10.82 3.77
C ALA A 170 14.10 12.23 3.33
N THR A 171 14.02 12.47 2.03
CA THR A 171 13.57 13.77 1.47
C THR A 171 12.08 13.83 1.20
N PHE A 172 11.32 12.77 1.48
CA PHE A 172 9.87 12.73 1.28
C PHE A 172 9.14 13.65 2.27
N THR A 173 8.30 14.56 1.74
CA THR A 173 7.57 15.56 2.53
C THR A 173 6.09 15.23 2.74
N GLY A 174 5.61 14.12 2.18
CA GLY A 174 4.22 13.71 2.26
C GLY A 174 3.47 13.85 0.94
N ALA A 175 2.21 13.45 0.93
CA ALA A 175 1.31 13.73 -0.19
C ALA A 175 0.77 15.17 -0.05
N SER A 176 0.67 15.88 -1.17
CA SER A 176 0.03 17.20 -1.21
C SER A 176 -1.34 17.14 -0.49
N ASN A 177 -1.58 18.07 0.45
CA ASN A 177 -2.81 18.19 1.27
C ASN A 177 -2.92 17.31 2.52
N ARG A 178 -1.85 16.72 3.05
CA ARG A 178 -1.88 16.13 4.39
C ARG A 178 -0.85 16.81 5.31
N LEU A 179 -1.33 17.78 6.11
CA LEU A 179 -0.60 18.52 7.14
C LEU A 179 0.61 19.32 6.61
N GLU A 180 0.38 20.57 6.23
CA GLU A 180 1.43 21.59 6.28
C GLU A 180 1.80 21.79 7.75
N LEU A 181 3.12 21.80 8.01
CA LEU A 181 3.66 22.22 9.29
C LEU A 181 3.29 23.70 9.47
N ILE A 182 2.25 23.98 10.24
CA ILE A 182 1.90 25.34 10.63
C ILE A 182 2.80 25.71 11.79
N ASP A 183 3.87 26.43 11.47
CA ASP A 183 4.81 27.17 12.32
C ASP A 183 5.16 26.62 13.71
N GLU A 184 6.46 26.41 13.89
CA GLU A 184 7.10 26.48 15.21
C GLU A 184 6.96 27.91 15.75
N ILE A 185 6.15 28.08 16.83
CA ILE A 185 6.23 29.26 17.69
C ILE A 185 7.18 28.94 18.84
#